data_ac742d492c53291f354123fa1b3db85d
#
_entry.id   ac742d492c53291f354123fa1b3db85d
#
_cell.length_a   1.000
_cell.length_b   1.000
_cell.length_c   1.000
_cell.angle_alpha   90.00
_cell.angle_beta   90.00
_cell.angle_gamma   90.00
#
_symmetry.space_group_name_H-M   'P 1'
#
loop_
_entity.id
_entity.type
_entity.pdbx_description
1 polymer ?
#
loop_
_entity_poly.entity_id
_entity_poly.type
_entity_poly.pdbx_seq_one_letter_code
_entity_poly.pdbx_strand_id
1 'polypeptide(L)' 'MLATDSPAQAVGYTPPMLAALPPYAGRLRDLGAVLAGAVPGRTSADQISAFCSTGLAGTEVFLLDRMVRVAATT' A
#
# COMPACT_ATOMS: atom_id res chain seq x y z
N MET A 1 -11.69 1.35 2.64
CA MET A 1 -10.44 2.07 2.34
C MET A 1 -9.63 1.32 1.30
N LEU A 2 -9.12 2.02 0.32
CA LEU A 2 -8.30 1.45 -0.74
C LEU A 2 -6.92 2.10 -0.69
N ALA A 3 -5.87 1.30 -0.53
CA ALA A 3 -4.51 1.81 -0.39
C ALA A 3 -3.51 1.02 -1.25
N THR A 4 -2.41 1.67 -1.59
CA THR A 4 -1.29 1.06 -2.31
C THR A 4 0.03 1.58 -1.74
N ASP A 5 1.11 0.81 -1.96
CA ASP A 5 2.46 1.23 -1.58
C ASP A 5 3.03 2.31 -2.52
N SER A 6 2.54 2.39 -3.76
CA SER A 6 2.97 3.42 -4.72
C SER A 6 1.87 3.76 -5.71
N PRO A 7 1.11 4.84 -5.50
CA PRO A 7 0.11 5.30 -6.47
C PRO A 7 0.71 5.56 -7.84
N ALA A 8 1.89 6.15 -7.90
CA ALA A 8 2.57 6.44 -9.16
C ALA A 8 2.87 5.16 -9.95
N GLN A 9 3.34 4.11 -9.28
CA GLN A 9 3.64 2.84 -9.93
C GLN A 9 2.37 2.11 -10.36
N ALA A 10 1.30 2.20 -9.58
CA ALA A 10 0.00 1.61 -9.94
C ALA A 10 -0.54 2.19 -11.25
N VAL A 11 -0.40 3.50 -11.46
CA VAL A 11 -0.79 4.17 -12.70
C VAL A 11 0.16 3.83 -13.84
N GLY A 12 1.45 3.63 -13.54
CA GLY A 12 2.49 3.42 -14.53
C GLY A 12 2.48 2.08 -15.24
N TYR A 13 1.75 1.09 -14.76
CA TYR A 13 1.63 -0.20 -15.45
C TYR A 13 0.87 -0.06 -16.77
N THR A 14 1.13 -0.96 -17.70
CA THR A 14 0.44 -1.00 -19.00
C THR A 14 -0.19 -2.39 -19.19
N PRO A 15 -1.53 -2.54 -19.03
CA PRO A 15 -2.47 -1.49 -18.58
C PRO A 15 -2.27 -1.12 -17.11
N PRO A 16 -2.78 0.04 -16.65
CA PRO A 16 -2.73 0.39 -15.24
C PRO A 16 -3.43 -0.65 -14.36
N MET A 17 -3.03 -0.72 -13.09
CA MET A 17 -3.73 -1.59 -12.13
C MET A 17 -5.20 -1.20 -12.03
N LEU A 18 -6.06 -2.19 -11.77
CA LEU A 18 -7.50 -1.97 -11.63
C LEU A 18 -7.82 -0.84 -10.64
N ALA A 19 -7.11 -0.80 -9.50
CA ALA A 19 -7.31 0.22 -8.48
C ALA A 19 -6.95 1.64 -8.94
N ALA A 20 -6.15 1.77 -10.00
CA ALA A 20 -5.78 3.05 -10.59
C ALA A 20 -6.74 3.50 -11.70
N LEU A 21 -7.73 2.70 -12.05
CA LEU A 21 -8.74 3.01 -13.06
C LEU A 21 -9.99 3.60 -12.40
N PRO A 22 -10.76 4.45 -13.13
CA PRO A 22 -12.08 4.85 -12.64
C PRO A 22 -12.99 3.62 -12.50
N PRO A 23 -13.86 3.59 -11.47
CA PRO A 23 -14.14 4.63 -10.48
C PRO A 23 -13.23 4.61 -9.24
N TYR A 24 -12.18 3.78 -9.22
CA TYR A 24 -11.39 3.52 -8.02
C TYR A 24 -10.27 4.54 -7.80
N ALA A 25 -9.73 5.13 -8.88
CA ALA A 25 -8.54 5.97 -8.82
C ALA A 25 -8.64 7.11 -7.81
N GLY A 26 -9.81 7.76 -7.74
CA GLY A 26 -10.03 8.85 -6.79
C GLY A 26 -10.09 8.44 -5.33
N ARG A 27 -10.18 7.14 -5.05
CA ARG A 27 -10.26 6.56 -3.71
C ARG A 27 -8.94 5.90 -3.29
N LEU A 28 -8.00 5.75 -4.22
CA LEU A 28 -6.72 5.10 -3.98
C LEU A 28 -5.82 6.01 -3.14
N ARG A 29 -5.31 5.50 -2.03
CA ARG A 29 -4.48 6.24 -1.09
C ARG A 29 -3.09 5.66 -1.02
N ASP A 30 -2.12 6.53 -0.79
CA ASP A 30 -0.75 6.13 -0.51
C ASP A 30 -0.68 5.60 0.93
N LEU A 31 -0.29 4.33 1.09
CA LEU A 31 -0.19 3.71 2.40
C LEU A 31 0.78 4.47 3.32
N GLY A 32 1.90 4.96 2.77
CA GLY A 32 2.85 5.75 3.55
C GLY A 32 2.20 7.00 4.14
N ALA A 33 1.35 7.69 3.36
CA ALA A 33 0.62 8.86 3.83
C ALA A 33 -0.41 8.52 4.91
N VAL A 34 -1.07 7.37 4.78
CA VAL A 34 -2.01 6.88 5.80
C VAL A 34 -1.27 6.60 7.10
N LEU A 35 -0.13 5.90 7.03
CA LEU A 35 0.67 5.57 8.22
C LEU A 35 1.26 6.82 8.88
N ALA A 36 1.58 7.84 8.10
CA ALA A 36 2.08 9.11 8.61
C ALA A 36 0.97 10.01 9.18
N GLY A 37 -0.30 9.64 9.00
CA GLY A 37 -1.43 10.44 9.47
C GLY A 37 -1.80 11.61 8.54
N ALA A 38 -1.20 11.70 7.35
CA ALA A 38 -1.47 12.79 6.41
C ALA A 38 -2.81 12.64 5.69
N VAL A 39 -3.29 11.41 5.51
CA VAL A 39 -4.61 11.11 4.95
C VAL A 39 -5.33 10.11 5.84
N PRO A 40 -6.69 10.15 5.90
CA PRO A 40 -7.44 9.21 6.72
C PRO A 40 -7.26 7.78 6.25
N GLY A 41 -7.13 6.86 7.19
CA GLY A 41 -7.17 5.43 6.94
C GLY A 41 -8.58 4.88 7.09
N ARG A 42 -8.68 3.72 7.75
CA ARG A 42 -9.97 3.10 8.04
C ARG A 42 -10.77 3.96 9.00
N THR A 43 -12.04 4.20 8.67
CA THR A 43 -12.89 5.11 9.43
C THR A 43 -13.94 4.40 10.30
N SER A 44 -14.14 3.10 10.09
CA SER A 44 -15.05 2.31 10.93
C SER A 44 -14.67 0.84 10.90
N ALA A 45 -15.14 0.07 11.89
CA ALA A 45 -14.90 -1.37 11.95
C ALA A 45 -15.58 -2.13 10.81
N ASP A 46 -16.68 -1.59 10.29
CA ASP A 46 -17.45 -2.21 9.22
C ASP A 46 -16.91 -1.92 7.83
N GLN A 47 -15.99 -0.97 7.70
CA GLN A 47 -15.41 -0.59 6.41
C GLN A 47 -14.56 -1.71 5.85
N ILE A 48 -14.76 -2.04 4.57
CA ILE A 48 -13.89 -2.97 3.87
C ILE A 48 -12.62 -2.21 3.45
N SER A 49 -11.47 -2.81 3.75
CA SER A 49 -10.17 -2.25 3.39
C SER A 49 -9.46 -3.20 2.43
N ALA A 50 -8.79 -2.64 1.42
CA ALA A 50 -7.99 -3.40 0.48
C ALA A 50 -6.63 -2.72 0.29
N PHE A 51 -5.58 -3.53 0.22
CA PHE A 51 -4.23 -3.07 -0.08
C PHE A 51 -3.77 -3.71 -1.39
N CYS A 52 -3.33 -2.86 -2.31
CA CYS A 52 -2.84 -3.27 -3.63
C CYS A 52 -1.32 -3.07 -3.69
N SER A 53 -0.57 -4.16 -3.60
CA SER A 53 0.89 -4.10 -3.70
C SER A 53 1.32 -3.87 -5.15
N THR A 54 2.23 -2.92 -5.37
CA THR A 54 2.83 -2.66 -6.67
C THR A 54 4.16 -3.39 -6.85
N GLY A 55 4.64 -4.09 -5.82
CA GLY A 55 5.90 -4.81 -5.89
C GLY A 55 7.12 -3.91 -5.76
N LEU A 56 7.09 -2.92 -4.86
CA LEU A 56 8.26 -2.10 -4.58
C LEU A 56 9.39 -2.96 -4.02
N ALA A 57 10.49 -3.07 -4.75
CA ALA A 57 11.64 -3.92 -4.39
C ALA A 57 12.23 -3.57 -3.02
N GLY A 58 12.32 -2.28 -2.70
CA GLY A 58 12.84 -1.83 -1.41
C GLY A 58 12.02 -2.31 -0.22
N THR A 59 10.72 -2.49 -0.40
CA THR A 59 9.83 -3.01 0.66
C THR A 59 10.20 -4.44 1.04
N GLU A 60 10.48 -5.29 0.06
CA GLU A 60 10.85 -6.69 0.31
C GLU A 60 12.18 -6.78 1.05
N VAL A 61 13.16 -5.99 0.65
CA VAL A 61 14.48 -5.95 1.30
C VAL A 61 14.34 -5.50 2.76
N PHE A 62 13.58 -4.44 3.00
CA PHE A 62 13.33 -3.93 4.34
C PHE A 62 12.66 -4.99 5.22
N LEU A 63 11.64 -5.66 4.69
CA LEU A 63 10.88 -6.67 5.42
C LEU A 63 11.77 -7.86 5.77
N LEU A 64 12.56 -8.35 4.81
CA LEU A 64 13.47 -9.46 5.03
C LEU A 64 14.52 -9.14 6.09
N ASP A 65 15.12 -7.94 6.03
CA ASP A 65 16.06 -7.48 7.05
C ASP A 65 15.43 -7.49 8.44
N ARG A 66 14.20 -7.00 8.55
CA ARG A 66 13.47 -6.97 9.82
C ARG A 66 13.21 -8.38 10.34
N MET A 67 12.81 -9.29 9.47
CA MET A 67 12.56 -10.69 9.85
C MET A 67 13.82 -11.38 10.35
N VAL A 68 14.95 -11.17 9.68
CA VAL A 68 16.24 -11.72 10.09
C VAL A 68 16.63 -11.19 11.48
N ARG A 69 16.47 -9.90 11.73
CA ARG A 69 16.77 -9.29 13.03
C ARG A 69 15.91 -9.86 14.14
N VAL A 70 14.62 -10.02 13.89
CA VAL A 70 13.69 -10.61 14.88
C VAL A 70 14.06 -12.06 15.14
N ALA A 71 14.35 -12.85 14.10
CA ALA A 71 14.76 -14.25 14.26
C ALA A 71 16.05 -14.39 15.05
N ALA A 72 17.01 -13.47 14.87
CA ALA A 72 18.29 -13.49 15.58
C ALA A 72 18.15 -13.21 17.08
N THR A 73 17.04 -12.60 17.52
CA THR A 73 16.79 -12.29 18.95
C THR A 73 15.94 -13.35 19.63
N THR A 74 15.47 -14.34 18.92
CA THR A 74 14.69 -15.46 19.48
C THR A 74 15.52 -16.72 19.56
#